data_43ce63ac2ca8933db88c4d7e42d39d97
#
_entry.id   43ce63ac2ca8933db88c4d7e42d39d97
#
_cell.length_a   1.000
_cell.length_b   1.000
_cell.length_c   1.000
_cell.angle_alpha   90.00
_cell.angle_beta   90.00
_cell.angle_gamma   90.00
#
_symmetry.space_group_name_H-M   'P 1'
#
loop_
_entity.id
_entity.type
_entity.pdbx_description
1 polymer ?
#
loop_
_entity_poly.entity_id
_entity_poly.type
_entity_poly.pdbx_seq_one_letter_code
_entity_poly.pdbx_strand_id
1 'polypeptide(L)'
;GLPLVPGSDGAITDVEEAKKLAAEIGYPVIIKAASGGGGRGMKVCESEDQLETLMQQAGSEAKAAFGDATVYLEKYLGNPRHIEFQVFGDGEGNAIHLGERDCSLQRRHQKVLEEALSPVITPEDRERMGGIVAKAMADMGYRGAGTIEFLWEDGEFYFIEMKTRLQVEHPVTEMITGVDLVREQIRVAEGKPLSVEQKDLKFTGHAI
;
A
#
# COMPACT_ATOMS: atom_id res chain seq x y z
N GLY A 1 0.47 -10.05 10.42
CA GLY A 1 1.17 -9.08 9.58
C GLY A 1 0.30 -8.63 8.42
N LEU A 2 0.73 -7.59 7.72
CA LEU A 2 0.05 -7.15 6.50
C LEU A 2 0.28 -8.17 5.37
N PRO A 3 -0.71 -8.42 4.49
CA PRO A 3 -0.53 -9.31 3.35
C PRO A 3 0.45 -8.70 2.34
N LEU A 4 1.39 -9.49 1.84
CA LEU A 4 2.39 -9.08 0.87
C LEU A 4 2.14 -9.73 -0.49
N VAL A 5 2.61 -9.08 -1.56
CA VAL A 5 2.66 -9.71 -2.88
C VAL A 5 3.60 -10.92 -2.78
N PRO A 6 3.19 -12.10 -3.29
CA PRO A 6 4.11 -13.24 -3.38
C PRO A 6 5.38 -12.87 -4.16
N GLY A 7 6.54 -13.15 -3.59
CA GLY A 7 7.81 -12.70 -4.18
C GLY A 7 9.04 -13.25 -3.46
N SER A 8 10.21 -12.72 -3.85
CA SER A 8 11.47 -13.08 -3.22
C SER A 8 11.59 -12.51 -1.81
N ASP A 9 12.23 -13.25 -0.91
CA ASP A 9 12.56 -12.78 0.43
C ASP A 9 13.81 -11.87 0.36
N GLY A 10 13.58 -10.63 -0.13
CA GLY A 10 14.62 -9.65 -0.38
C GLY A 10 15.26 -9.76 -1.76
N ALA A 11 16.54 -9.36 -1.83
CA ALA A 11 17.30 -9.31 -3.07
C ALA A 11 17.48 -10.68 -3.71
N ILE A 12 17.31 -10.75 -5.04
CA ILE A 12 17.58 -11.95 -5.82
C ILE A 12 18.67 -11.65 -6.86
N THR A 13 19.75 -12.43 -6.83
CA THR A 13 20.91 -12.26 -7.72
C THR A 13 21.17 -13.49 -8.58
N ASP A 14 20.72 -14.65 -8.13
CA ASP A 14 20.87 -15.91 -8.85
C ASP A 14 19.71 -16.11 -9.83
N VAL A 15 20.02 -16.31 -11.11
CA VAL A 15 19.02 -16.46 -12.18
C VAL A 15 18.25 -17.77 -12.04
N GLU A 16 18.87 -18.85 -11.62
CA GLU A 16 18.22 -20.16 -11.48
C GLU A 16 17.27 -20.15 -10.26
N GLU A 17 17.66 -19.47 -9.18
CA GLU A 17 16.77 -19.23 -8.04
C GLU A 17 15.55 -18.39 -8.47
N ALA A 18 15.77 -17.34 -9.27
CA ALA A 18 14.72 -16.49 -9.79
C ALA A 18 13.75 -17.26 -10.71
N LYS A 19 14.25 -18.12 -11.60
CA LYS A 19 13.41 -18.98 -12.45
C LYS A 19 12.54 -19.91 -11.63
N LYS A 20 13.13 -20.56 -10.63
CA LYS A 20 12.40 -21.45 -9.73
C LYS A 20 11.28 -20.72 -9.00
N LEU A 21 11.59 -19.57 -8.41
CA LEU A 21 10.61 -18.75 -7.69
C LEU A 21 9.51 -18.23 -8.63
N ALA A 22 9.86 -17.76 -9.84
CA ALA A 22 8.90 -17.31 -10.83
C ALA A 22 7.97 -18.44 -11.29
N ALA A 23 8.46 -19.67 -11.41
CA ALA A 23 7.65 -20.83 -11.72
C ALA A 23 6.68 -21.20 -10.57
N GLU A 24 7.11 -21.05 -9.31
CA GLU A 24 6.26 -21.26 -8.13
C GLU A 24 5.16 -20.20 -7.99
N ILE A 25 5.49 -18.93 -8.22
CA ILE A 25 4.54 -17.79 -8.17
C ILE A 25 3.58 -17.82 -9.38
N GLY A 26 4.08 -18.27 -10.52
CA GLY A 26 3.39 -18.25 -11.83
C GLY A 26 3.58 -16.90 -12.56
N TYR A 27 3.93 -16.99 -13.85
CA TYR A 27 4.04 -15.83 -14.73
C TYR A 27 2.67 -15.18 -15.01
N PRO A 28 2.63 -13.87 -15.32
CA PRO A 28 3.77 -12.95 -15.34
C PRO A 28 4.27 -12.58 -13.94
N VAL A 29 5.56 -12.24 -13.86
CA VAL A 29 6.21 -11.70 -12.67
C VAL A 29 6.78 -10.31 -12.95
N ILE A 30 7.04 -9.54 -11.91
CA ILE A 30 7.66 -8.22 -12.04
C ILE A 30 9.00 -8.19 -11.30
N ILE A 31 10.03 -7.70 -11.98
CA ILE A 31 11.36 -7.46 -11.42
C ILE A 31 11.41 -5.99 -11.01
N LYS A 32 11.79 -5.71 -9.77
CA LYS A 32 11.83 -4.37 -9.19
C LYS A 32 13.21 -4.04 -8.64
N ALA A 33 13.70 -2.82 -8.91
CA ALA A 33 14.89 -2.31 -8.25
C ALA A 33 14.61 -2.03 -6.76
N ALA A 34 15.47 -2.50 -5.86
CA ALA A 34 15.33 -2.29 -4.43
C ALA A 34 15.34 -0.81 -4.03
N SER A 35 16.16 -0.02 -4.71
CA SER A 35 16.27 1.45 -4.53
C SER A 35 15.31 2.22 -5.45
N GLY A 36 14.44 1.54 -6.20
CA GLY A 36 13.47 2.14 -7.11
C GLY A 36 12.23 2.67 -6.36
N GLY A 37 11.47 3.53 -7.03
CA GLY A 37 10.23 4.05 -6.50
C GLY A 37 9.42 4.81 -7.56
N GLY A 38 8.11 5.00 -7.29
CA GLY A 38 7.22 5.73 -8.19
C GLY A 38 7.12 5.13 -9.60
N GLY A 39 7.19 3.80 -9.72
CA GLY A 39 7.09 3.08 -10.99
C GLY A 39 8.39 3.01 -11.80
N ARG A 40 9.54 3.46 -11.25
CA ARG A 40 10.83 3.39 -11.90
C ARG A 40 11.61 2.14 -11.50
N GLY A 41 12.37 1.56 -12.45
CA GLY A 41 13.18 0.37 -12.21
C GLY A 41 12.35 -0.91 -12.11
N MET A 42 11.25 -0.99 -12.85
CA MET A 42 10.37 -2.17 -12.91
C MET A 42 10.36 -2.75 -14.34
N LYS A 43 10.42 -4.09 -14.43
CA LYS A 43 10.31 -4.85 -15.67
C LYS A 43 9.31 -5.99 -15.48
N VAL A 44 8.29 -6.03 -16.32
CA VAL A 44 7.36 -7.17 -16.38
C VAL A 44 7.98 -8.28 -17.21
N CYS A 45 7.96 -9.49 -16.68
CA CYS A 45 8.47 -10.71 -17.29
C CYS A 45 7.32 -11.68 -17.52
N GLU A 46 7.01 -11.92 -18.77
CA GLU A 46 5.86 -12.74 -19.18
C GLU A 46 6.16 -14.24 -19.19
N SER A 47 7.46 -14.61 -19.30
CA SER A 47 7.89 -16.00 -19.46
C SER A 47 9.34 -16.21 -19.02
N GLU A 48 9.70 -17.47 -18.76
CA GLU A 48 11.02 -17.85 -18.23
C GLU A 48 12.18 -17.44 -19.13
N ASP A 49 12.01 -17.53 -20.45
CA ASP A 49 13.05 -17.20 -21.45
C ASP A 49 13.46 -15.73 -21.44
N GLN A 50 12.60 -14.84 -20.93
CA GLN A 50 12.88 -13.41 -20.79
C GLN A 50 13.59 -13.04 -19.47
N LEU A 51 13.47 -13.90 -18.44
CA LEU A 51 13.79 -13.54 -17.06
C LEU A 51 15.23 -13.07 -16.88
N GLU A 52 16.21 -13.85 -17.38
CA GLU A 52 17.63 -13.50 -17.25
C GLU A 52 17.96 -12.15 -17.89
N THR A 53 17.49 -11.94 -19.12
CA THR A 53 17.73 -10.68 -19.85
C THR A 53 17.12 -9.50 -19.12
N LEU A 54 15.87 -9.64 -18.61
CA LEU A 54 15.18 -8.57 -17.92
C LEU A 54 15.77 -8.28 -16.53
N MET A 55 16.28 -9.30 -15.83
CA MET A 55 17.01 -9.10 -14.56
C MET A 55 18.29 -8.30 -14.79
N GLN A 56 19.08 -8.65 -15.80
CA GLN A 56 20.31 -7.91 -16.15
C GLN A 56 20.01 -6.45 -16.53
N GLN A 57 18.97 -6.22 -17.32
CA GLN A 57 18.53 -4.88 -17.70
C GLN A 57 18.07 -4.07 -16.49
N ALA A 58 17.19 -4.65 -15.64
CA ALA A 58 16.69 -3.99 -14.45
C ALA A 58 17.82 -3.61 -13.48
N GLY A 59 18.77 -4.53 -13.23
CA GLY A 59 19.93 -4.26 -12.38
C GLY A 59 20.86 -3.17 -12.97
N SER A 60 21.10 -3.18 -14.28
CA SER A 60 21.93 -2.17 -14.93
C SER A 60 21.28 -0.79 -14.89
N GLU A 61 19.99 -0.70 -15.17
CA GLU A 61 19.22 0.55 -15.08
C GLU A 61 19.15 1.07 -13.64
N ALA A 62 18.93 0.17 -12.67
CA ALA A 62 18.92 0.51 -11.24
C ALA A 62 20.26 1.08 -10.78
N LYS A 63 21.37 0.44 -11.18
CA LYS A 63 22.73 0.91 -10.88
C LYS A 63 22.99 2.30 -11.46
N ALA A 64 22.57 2.52 -12.71
CA ALA A 64 22.76 3.81 -13.37
C ALA A 64 21.91 4.93 -12.74
N ALA A 65 20.66 4.62 -12.33
CA ALA A 65 19.72 5.60 -11.80
C ALA A 65 19.88 5.85 -10.28
N PHE A 66 20.23 4.81 -9.52
CA PHE A 66 20.20 4.84 -8.06
C PHE A 66 21.52 4.46 -7.39
N GLY A 67 22.53 4.04 -8.18
CA GLY A 67 23.82 3.58 -7.67
C GLY A 67 23.82 2.13 -7.12
N ASP A 68 22.68 1.46 -7.12
CA ASP A 68 22.48 0.11 -6.59
C ASP A 68 21.82 -0.78 -7.64
N ALA A 69 22.41 -1.96 -7.91
CA ALA A 69 21.91 -2.91 -8.90
C ALA A 69 20.95 -3.95 -8.31
N THR A 70 20.66 -3.86 -7.01
CA THR A 70 19.84 -4.83 -6.29
C THR A 70 18.42 -4.86 -6.85
N VAL A 71 17.95 -6.06 -7.17
CA VAL A 71 16.59 -6.30 -7.66
C VAL A 71 15.92 -7.38 -6.82
N TYR A 72 14.59 -7.39 -6.81
CA TYR A 72 13.75 -8.44 -6.26
C TYR A 72 12.61 -8.78 -7.22
N LEU A 73 11.97 -9.91 -7.01
CA LEU A 73 10.94 -10.47 -7.86
C LEU A 73 9.62 -10.56 -7.12
N GLU A 74 8.52 -10.19 -7.77
CA GLU A 74 7.17 -10.32 -7.23
C GLU A 74 6.19 -10.83 -8.31
N LYS A 75 5.05 -11.34 -7.87
CA LYS A 75 3.90 -11.57 -8.73
C LYS A 75 3.50 -10.28 -9.42
N TYR A 76 3.32 -10.32 -10.73
CA TYR A 76 2.73 -9.19 -11.45
C TYR A 76 1.22 -9.23 -11.32
N LEU A 77 0.64 -8.11 -10.89
CA LEU A 77 -0.80 -7.90 -10.84
C LEU A 77 -1.22 -7.19 -12.12
N GLY A 78 -2.14 -7.81 -12.87
CA GLY A 78 -2.48 -7.36 -14.23
C GLY A 78 -3.42 -6.16 -14.26
N ASN A 79 -4.35 -6.08 -13.33
CA ASN A 79 -5.37 -5.03 -13.30
C ASN A 79 -5.76 -4.66 -11.85
N PRO A 80 -4.79 -4.33 -10.99
CA PRO A 80 -5.07 -4.04 -9.59
C PRO A 80 -5.75 -2.69 -9.41
N ARG A 81 -6.58 -2.60 -8.37
CA ARG A 81 -7.02 -1.32 -7.82
C ARG A 81 -6.03 -0.83 -6.77
N HIS A 82 -5.90 0.48 -6.68
CA HIS A 82 -5.14 1.14 -5.62
C HIS A 82 -6.10 1.49 -4.48
N ILE A 83 -6.09 0.66 -3.44
CA ILE A 83 -6.91 0.83 -2.24
C ILE A 83 -6.01 1.23 -1.07
N GLU A 84 -6.42 2.25 -0.34
CA GLU A 84 -5.64 2.73 0.79
C GLU A 84 -6.50 2.96 2.02
N PHE A 85 -6.01 2.54 3.19
CA PHE A 85 -6.70 2.75 4.46
C PHE A 85 -6.15 3.96 5.19
N GLN A 86 -7.03 4.91 5.54
CA GLN A 86 -6.70 5.99 6.44
C GLN A 86 -6.61 5.44 7.86
N VAL A 87 -5.46 5.65 8.50
CA VAL A 87 -5.23 5.24 9.89
C VAL A 87 -4.87 6.46 10.75
N PHE A 88 -5.12 6.32 12.05
CA PHE A 88 -4.73 7.33 13.02
C PHE A 88 -4.35 6.66 14.34
N GLY A 89 -3.18 7.00 14.87
CA GLY A 89 -2.68 6.50 16.15
C GLY A 89 -2.43 7.62 17.17
N ASP A 90 -2.57 7.30 18.45
CA ASP A 90 -2.28 8.25 19.54
C ASP A 90 -0.83 8.19 20.06
N GLY A 91 -0.08 7.17 19.64
CA GLY A 91 1.28 6.93 20.11
C GLY A 91 1.36 6.19 21.45
N GLU A 92 0.22 5.84 22.04
CA GLU A 92 0.11 5.16 23.34
C GLU A 92 -0.47 3.73 23.21
N GLY A 93 -0.43 3.19 21.99
CA GLY A 93 -0.93 1.84 21.70
C GLY A 93 -2.39 1.78 21.27
N ASN A 94 -3.05 2.92 21.05
CA ASN A 94 -4.37 2.95 20.45
C ASN A 94 -4.29 3.48 19.02
N ALA A 95 -5.00 2.83 18.11
CA ALA A 95 -5.14 3.28 16.73
C ALA A 95 -6.50 2.88 16.16
N ILE A 96 -6.94 3.66 15.20
CA ILE A 96 -8.20 3.46 14.47
C ILE A 96 -7.95 3.47 12.97
N HIS A 97 -8.85 2.86 12.20
CA HIS A 97 -8.96 3.10 10.77
C HIS A 97 -10.22 3.93 10.45
N LEU A 98 -10.14 4.80 9.48
CA LEU A 98 -11.25 5.66 9.05
C LEU A 98 -11.79 5.24 7.67
N GLY A 99 -11.75 3.94 7.39
CA GLY A 99 -12.14 3.37 6.11
C GLY A 99 -11.08 3.52 5.03
N GLU A 100 -11.42 3.02 3.87
CA GLU A 100 -10.57 3.06 2.69
C GLU A 100 -10.95 4.18 1.72
N ARG A 101 -9.98 4.50 0.86
CA ARG A 101 -10.16 5.26 -0.37
C ARG A 101 -9.77 4.40 -1.57
N ASP A 102 -10.45 4.60 -2.67
CA ASP A 102 -10.06 4.06 -3.98
C ASP A 102 -9.36 5.16 -4.79
N CYS A 103 -8.09 4.95 -5.08
CA CYS A 103 -7.24 5.88 -5.80
C CYS A 103 -6.74 5.27 -7.12
N SER A 104 -7.53 4.39 -7.73
CA SER A 104 -7.14 3.63 -8.92
C SER A 104 -7.04 4.48 -10.17
N LEU A 105 -7.78 5.59 -10.25
CA LEU A 105 -7.70 6.50 -11.38
C LEU A 105 -6.44 7.35 -11.29
N GLN A 106 -5.41 6.91 -12.01
CA GLN A 106 -4.08 7.52 -11.96
C GLN A 106 -3.58 7.86 -13.35
N ARG A 107 -2.72 8.87 -13.43
CA ARG A 107 -1.95 9.21 -14.63
C ARG A 107 -0.46 9.10 -14.31
N ARG A 108 0.24 8.15 -14.93
CA ARG A 108 1.67 7.91 -14.69
C ARG A 108 1.98 7.74 -13.20
N HIS A 109 1.21 6.90 -12.50
CA HIS A 109 1.30 6.63 -11.06
C HIS A 109 1.01 7.85 -10.15
N GLN A 110 0.32 8.87 -10.68
CA GLN A 110 -0.14 10.02 -9.92
C GLN A 110 -1.66 9.94 -9.78
N LYS A 111 -2.16 9.97 -8.56
CA LYS A 111 -3.59 9.98 -8.24
C LYS A 111 -4.26 11.20 -8.88
N VAL A 112 -5.39 11.00 -9.54
CA VAL A 112 -6.14 12.05 -10.26
C VAL A 112 -7.54 12.20 -9.70
N LEU A 113 -8.14 11.09 -9.26
CA LEU A 113 -9.45 11.03 -8.63
C LEU A 113 -9.39 10.04 -7.49
N GLU A 114 -9.90 10.43 -6.36
CA GLU A 114 -9.99 9.63 -5.15
C GLU A 114 -11.45 9.59 -4.66
N GLU A 115 -11.91 8.42 -4.27
CA GLU A 115 -13.25 8.24 -3.73
C GLU A 115 -13.23 7.47 -2.40
N ALA A 116 -14.17 7.80 -1.52
CA ALA A 116 -14.41 7.12 -0.26
C ALA A 116 -15.92 6.87 -0.09
N LEU A 117 -16.38 5.64 0.12
CA LEU A 117 -15.63 4.38 0.20
C LEU A 117 -15.44 3.77 -1.20
N SER A 118 -14.54 2.79 -1.33
CA SER A 118 -14.37 2.06 -2.60
C SER A 118 -15.63 1.28 -2.98
N PRO A 119 -16.06 1.33 -4.25
CA PRO A 119 -17.23 0.58 -4.73
C PRO A 119 -17.02 -0.94 -4.81
N VAL A 120 -15.77 -1.41 -4.69
CA VAL A 120 -15.43 -2.84 -4.80
C VAL A 120 -15.11 -3.49 -3.46
N ILE A 121 -14.90 -2.72 -2.41
CA ILE A 121 -14.58 -3.23 -1.08
C ILE A 121 -15.85 -3.46 -0.29
N THR A 122 -16.07 -4.71 0.13
CA THR A 122 -17.23 -5.07 0.95
C THR A 122 -17.12 -4.52 2.37
N PRO A 123 -18.23 -4.34 3.10
CA PRO A 123 -18.17 -3.99 4.52
C PRO A 123 -17.33 -4.97 5.36
N GLU A 124 -17.40 -6.27 5.04
CA GLU A 124 -16.64 -7.33 5.70
C GLU A 124 -15.14 -7.18 5.47
N ASP A 125 -14.73 -6.91 4.22
CA ASP A 125 -13.32 -6.67 3.89
C ASP A 125 -12.79 -5.39 4.52
N ARG A 126 -13.61 -4.34 4.55
CA ARG A 126 -13.28 -3.08 5.22
C ARG A 126 -13.01 -3.29 6.70
N GLU A 127 -13.88 -4.01 7.38
CA GLU A 127 -13.72 -4.30 8.81
C GLU A 127 -12.49 -5.18 9.05
N ARG A 128 -12.33 -6.24 8.26
CA ARG A 128 -11.20 -7.17 8.37
C ARG A 128 -9.86 -6.47 8.14
N MET A 129 -9.72 -5.78 7.01
CA MET A 129 -8.44 -5.11 6.67
C MET A 129 -8.21 -3.87 7.53
N GLY A 130 -9.27 -3.10 7.80
CA GLY A 130 -9.21 -1.97 8.72
C GLY A 130 -8.72 -2.37 10.10
N GLY A 131 -9.23 -3.48 10.64
CA GLY A 131 -8.77 -4.03 11.92
C GLY A 131 -7.29 -4.44 11.90
N ILE A 132 -6.83 -5.07 10.81
CA ILE A 132 -5.42 -5.46 10.64
C ILE A 132 -4.51 -4.22 10.62
N VAL A 133 -4.86 -3.19 9.84
CA VAL A 133 -4.03 -1.98 9.74
C VAL A 133 -4.04 -1.17 11.04
N ALA A 134 -5.20 -1.03 11.70
CA ALA A 134 -5.29 -0.35 13.00
C ALA A 134 -4.44 -1.07 14.05
N LYS A 135 -4.54 -2.43 14.12
CA LYS A 135 -3.70 -3.20 15.01
C LYS A 135 -2.21 -3.02 14.73
N ALA A 136 -1.79 -3.04 13.47
CA ALA A 136 -0.38 -2.82 13.11
C ALA A 136 0.11 -1.44 13.58
N MET A 137 -0.71 -0.40 13.47
CA MET A 137 -0.39 0.94 13.96
C MET A 137 -0.29 0.98 15.49
N ALA A 138 -1.20 0.33 16.19
CA ALA A 138 -1.18 0.23 17.65
C ALA A 138 0.07 -0.49 18.15
N ASP A 139 0.40 -1.66 17.53
CA ASP A 139 1.58 -2.46 17.89
C ASP A 139 2.91 -1.70 17.68
N MET A 140 2.96 -0.79 16.70
CA MET A 140 4.13 0.07 16.45
C MET A 140 4.17 1.34 17.33
N GLY A 141 3.15 1.61 18.10
CA GLY A 141 3.03 2.88 18.82
C GLY A 141 2.98 4.09 17.88
N TYR A 142 2.35 3.93 16.71
CA TYR A 142 2.29 5.00 15.72
C TYR A 142 1.50 6.21 16.24
N ARG A 143 2.00 7.43 15.96
CA ARG A 143 1.37 8.68 16.39
C ARG A 143 1.05 9.57 15.19
N GLY A 144 -0.21 9.98 15.07
CA GLY A 144 -0.71 10.88 14.03
C GLY A 144 -1.44 10.19 12.89
N ALA A 145 -1.72 10.94 11.84
CA ALA A 145 -2.36 10.42 10.63
C ALA A 145 -1.36 9.67 9.77
N GLY A 146 -1.79 8.55 9.21
CA GLY A 146 -1.04 7.76 8.24
C GLY A 146 -1.99 7.08 7.26
N THR A 147 -1.43 6.60 6.16
CA THR A 147 -2.18 5.86 5.15
C THR A 147 -1.41 4.61 4.77
N ILE A 148 -2.10 3.47 4.76
CA ILE A 148 -1.53 2.20 4.34
C ILE A 148 -2.08 1.86 2.97
N GLU A 149 -1.20 1.82 1.98
CA GLU A 149 -1.54 1.62 0.58
C GLU A 149 -1.42 0.14 0.19
N PHE A 150 -2.42 -0.34 -0.55
CA PHE A 150 -2.51 -1.70 -1.08
C PHE A 150 -2.81 -1.70 -2.57
N LEU A 151 -2.33 -2.72 -3.27
CA LEU A 151 -2.96 -3.19 -4.49
C LEU A 151 -4.04 -4.21 -4.10
N TRP A 152 -5.20 -4.10 -4.73
CA TRP A 152 -6.30 -5.04 -4.56
C TRP A 152 -6.66 -5.65 -5.92
N GLU A 153 -6.65 -6.97 -6.00
CA GLU A 153 -7.03 -7.72 -7.21
C GLU A 153 -7.71 -9.02 -6.80
N ASP A 154 -8.82 -9.33 -7.44
CA ASP A 154 -9.56 -10.59 -7.26
C ASP A 154 -9.91 -10.94 -5.78
N GLY A 155 -10.23 -9.94 -4.97
CA GLY A 155 -10.59 -10.12 -3.56
C GLY A 155 -9.42 -10.09 -2.58
N GLU A 156 -8.18 -10.03 -3.08
CA GLU A 156 -6.97 -10.06 -2.26
C GLU A 156 -6.30 -8.69 -2.16
N PHE A 157 -5.78 -8.38 -0.97
CA PHE A 157 -5.02 -7.17 -0.71
C PHE A 157 -3.54 -7.47 -0.67
N TYR A 158 -2.73 -6.58 -1.24
CA TYR A 158 -1.27 -6.69 -1.25
C TYR A 158 -0.67 -5.35 -0.83
N PHE A 159 0.02 -5.35 0.31
CA PHE A 159 0.65 -4.15 0.85
C PHE A 159 1.72 -3.59 -0.10
N ILE A 160 1.68 -2.27 -0.32
CA ILE A 160 2.69 -1.55 -1.11
C ILE A 160 3.60 -0.76 -0.18
N GLU A 161 3.02 0.20 0.52
CA GLU A 161 3.77 1.14 1.34
C GLU A 161 2.87 1.83 2.39
N MET A 162 3.52 2.48 3.34
CA MET A 162 2.87 3.37 4.29
C MET A 162 3.29 4.80 4.05
N LYS A 163 2.33 5.71 3.98
CA LYS A 163 2.56 7.15 4.02
C LYS A 163 2.41 7.63 5.46
N THR A 164 3.52 8.04 6.06
CA THR A 164 3.59 8.48 7.46
C THR A 164 3.24 9.95 7.65
N ARG A 165 2.24 10.42 6.92
CA ARG A 165 1.76 11.80 6.91
C ARG A 165 0.32 11.87 6.43
N LEU A 166 -0.31 13.01 6.66
CA LEU A 166 -1.56 13.35 6.01
C LEU A 166 -1.35 13.52 4.50
N GLN A 167 -2.28 13.03 3.69
CA GLN A 167 -2.25 13.12 2.23
C GLN A 167 -3.25 14.17 1.72
N VAL A 168 -3.10 14.58 0.46
CA VAL A 168 -3.99 15.56 -0.18
C VAL A 168 -5.43 15.07 -0.22
N GLU A 169 -5.63 13.78 -0.42
CA GLU A 169 -6.92 13.09 -0.54
C GLU A 169 -7.65 12.82 0.78
N HIS A 170 -7.13 13.27 1.93
CA HIS A 170 -7.79 13.08 3.23
C HIS A 170 -9.21 13.68 3.32
N PRO A 171 -9.57 14.76 2.58
CA PRO A 171 -10.89 15.37 2.72
C PRO A 171 -12.05 14.43 2.39
N VAL A 172 -11.89 13.50 1.43
CA VAL A 172 -12.97 12.54 1.11
C VAL A 172 -13.27 11.62 2.29
N THR A 173 -12.25 11.26 3.08
CA THR A 173 -12.42 10.51 4.34
C THR A 173 -13.12 11.35 5.41
N GLU A 174 -12.73 12.61 5.58
CA GLU A 174 -13.37 13.52 6.52
C GLU A 174 -14.85 13.73 6.21
N MET A 175 -15.20 13.86 4.92
CA MET A 175 -16.58 14.06 4.48
C MET A 175 -17.51 12.91 4.84
N ILE A 176 -17.04 11.66 4.80
CA ILE A 176 -17.86 10.48 5.10
C ILE A 176 -17.84 10.07 6.58
N THR A 177 -16.81 10.50 7.33
CA THR A 177 -16.65 10.14 8.75
C THR A 177 -17.03 11.27 9.71
N GLY A 178 -16.97 12.51 9.25
CA GLY A 178 -17.13 13.70 10.10
C GLY A 178 -15.94 13.97 11.02
N VAL A 179 -14.82 13.27 10.86
CA VAL A 179 -13.60 13.43 11.67
C VAL A 179 -12.65 14.40 10.97
N ASP A 180 -12.30 15.51 11.63
CA ASP A 180 -11.30 16.46 11.17
C ASP A 180 -9.90 15.94 11.54
N LEU A 181 -9.20 15.36 10.54
CA LEU A 181 -7.90 14.71 10.72
C LEU A 181 -6.79 15.69 11.10
N VAL A 182 -6.86 16.93 10.62
CA VAL A 182 -5.88 17.97 10.98
C VAL A 182 -6.01 18.35 12.46
N ARG A 183 -7.25 18.51 12.91
CA ARG A 183 -7.55 18.79 14.31
C ARG A 183 -7.12 17.63 15.22
N GLU A 184 -7.37 16.40 14.81
CA GLU A 184 -6.92 15.21 15.55
C GLU A 184 -5.39 15.14 15.63
N GLN A 185 -4.65 15.49 14.57
CA GLN A 185 -3.19 15.56 14.64
C GLN A 185 -2.70 16.56 15.71
N ILE A 186 -3.31 17.74 15.78
CA ILE A 186 -2.97 18.75 16.79
C ILE A 186 -3.27 18.21 18.19
N ARG A 187 -4.47 17.59 18.40
CA ARG A 187 -4.86 17.02 19.69
C ARG A 187 -3.87 15.96 20.19
N VAL A 188 -3.52 15.04 19.31
CA VAL A 188 -2.60 13.94 19.63
C VAL A 188 -1.18 14.47 19.88
N ALA A 189 -0.74 15.49 19.12
CA ALA A 189 0.55 16.16 19.35
C ALA A 189 0.59 16.88 20.71
N GLU A 190 -0.55 17.37 21.21
CA GLU A 190 -0.69 17.93 22.56
C GLU A 190 -0.75 16.85 23.66
N GLY A 191 -0.61 15.57 23.33
CA GLY A 191 -0.69 14.46 24.28
C GLY A 191 -2.11 14.09 24.70
N LYS A 192 -3.13 14.51 23.94
CA LYS A 192 -4.53 14.14 24.18
C LYS A 192 -4.86 12.83 23.49
N PRO A 193 -5.75 11.99 24.05
CA PRO A 193 -6.21 10.78 23.37
C PRO A 193 -7.01 11.12 22.12
N LEU A 194 -7.23 10.13 21.25
CA LEU A 194 -8.14 10.24 20.10
C LEU A 194 -9.52 10.71 20.57
N SER A 195 -10.18 11.57 19.80
CA SER A 195 -11.51 12.09 20.13
C SER A 195 -12.64 11.11 19.78
N VAL A 196 -12.33 10.06 19.02
CA VAL A 196 -13.27 9.04 18.57
C VAL A 196 -12.68 7.65 18.81
N GLU A 197 -13.54 6.70 19.14
CA GLU A 197 -13.19 5.28 19.20
C GLU A 197 -13.64 4.58 17.93
N GLN A 198 -13.00 3.46 17.55
CA GLN A 198 -13.34 2.70 16.36
C GLN A 198 -14.83 2.32 16.29
N LYS A 199 -15.41 1.92 17.42
CA LYS A 199 -16.82 1.51 17.52
C LYS A 199 -17.83 2.62 17.26
N ASP A 200 -17.43 3.89 17.40
CA ASP A 200 -18.29 5.07 17.25
C ASP A 200 -18.20 5.66 15.83
N LEU A 201 -17.24 5.21 15.03
CA LEU A 201 -17.08 5.66 13.65
C LEU A 201 -18.24 5.15 12.79
N LYS A 202 -18.81 6.06 12.03
CA LYS A 202 -19.85 5.78 11.04
C LYS A 202 -19.44 6.33 9.70
N PHE A 203 -19.63 5.53 8.69
CA PHE A 203 -19.42 5.95 7.30
C PHE A 203 -20.76 6.39 6.71
N THR A 204 -20.89 7.63 6.31
CA THR A 204 -22.14 8.20 5.80
C THR A 204 -21.94 8.86 4.47
N GLY A 205 -22.71 8.42 3.48
CA GLY A 205 -22.62 8.95 2.14
C GLY A 205 -21.44 8.43 1.34
N HIS A 206 -21.04 9.20 0.34
CA HIS A 206 -19.94 8.93 -0.58
C HIS A 206 -19.31 10.26 -0.96
N ALA A 207 -17.99 10.33 -1.06
CA ALA A 207 -17.24 11.54 -1.39
C ALA A 207 -16.21 11.24 -2.49
N ILE A 208 -16.09 12.16 -3.42
CA ILE A 208 -15.12 12.11 -4.53
C ILE A 208 -14.37 13.44 -4.59
#